data_625de933ea49ed373c97574bffa4ef81
#
_entry.id   625de933ea49ed373c97574bffa4ef81
#
_cell.length_a   1.000
_cell.length_b   1.000
_cell.length_c   1.000
_cell.angle_alpha   90.00
_cell.angle_beta   90.00
_cell.angle_gamma   90.00
#
_symmetry.space_group_name_H-M   'P 1'
#
loop_
_entity.id
_entity.type
_entity.pdbx_description
1 polymer ?
#
loop_
_entity_poly.entity_id
_entity_poly.type
_entity_poly.pdbx_seq_one_letter_code
_entity_poly.pdbx_strand_id
1 'polypeptide(L)'
;MKSVWTLTLVCLGIVALPLLAADESAEKQNAPDRETLIKQFEKSMSGATLVGYFTINGQEGSKGLKEEKYHLKSVKKLKNGDYWQFEYQHGEAGETTKLPVEIKWAGDTPVITLTDVLVPGAGTFTARVLFYRHEYAGTWSASDHGGRIFGKVVKQDEQK
;
A
#
# COMPACT_ATOMS: atom_id res chain seq x y z
N MET A 1 80.05 -30.55 9.87
CA MET A 1 78.70 -30.98 10.10
C MET A 1 77.78 -29.90 9.48
N LYS A 2 77.18 -30.17 8.32
CA LYS A 2 76.40 -29.20 7.56
C LYS A 2 74.88 -29.52 7.78
N SER A 3 74.15 -28.59 8.39
CA SER A 3 72.73 -28.71 8.59
C SER A 3 72.03 -28.11 7.40
N VAL A 4 71.19 -28.91 6.73
CA VAL A 4 70.39 -28.51 5.56
C VAL A 4 68.99 -28.17 6.10
N TRP A 5 68.57 -26.92 5.97
CA TRP A 5 67.23 -26.48 6.28
C TRP A 5 66.36 -26.60 5.03
N THR A 6 65.36 -27.47 5.10
CA THR A 6 64.38 -27.66 4.03
C THR A 6 63.21 -26.66 4.24
N LEU A 7 63.09 -25.73 3.32
CA LEU A 7 61.97 -24.75 3.31
C LEU A 7 60.76 -25.38 2.66
N THR A 8 59.70 -25.65 3.43
CA THR A 8 58.42 -26.17 2.92
C THR A 8 57.54 -24.98 2.51
N LEU A 9 57.33 -24.84 1.21
CA LEU A 9 56.45 -23.82 0.63
C LEU A 9 55.00 -24.30 0.75
N VAL A 10 54.22 -23.68 1.63
CA VAL A 10 52.78 -23.92 1.72
C VAL A 10 52.09 -23.04 0.69
N CYS A 11 51.62 -23.63 -0.41
CA CYS A 11 50.74 -22.95 -1.38
C CYS A 11 49.32 -22.84 -0.79
N LEU A 12 48.98 -21.64 -0.34
CA LEU A 12 47.60 -21.30 0.06
C LEU A 12 46.71 -21.12 -1.20
N GLY A 13 45.97 -22.15 -1.57
CA GLY A 13 45.03 -22.09 -2.67
C GLY A 13 43.85 -21.18 -2.29
N ILE A 14 43.76 -20.01 -2.92
CA ILE A 14 42.59 -19.15 -2.83
C ILE A 14 41.49 -19.77 -3.69
N VAL A 15 40.51 -20.42 -3.06
CA VAL A 15 39.28 -20.86 -3.72
C VAL A 15 38.39 -19.63 -3.90
N ALA A 16 38.40 -19.04 -5.09
CA ALA A 16 37.45 -18.02 -5.47
C ALA A 16 36.08 -18.68 -5.62
N LEU A 17 35.18 -18.50 -4.65
CA LEU A 17 33.77 -18.79 -4.81
C LEU A 17 33.20 -17.84 -5.85
N PRO A 18 32.52 -18.33 -6.90
CA PRO A 18 31.74 -17.45 -7.78
C PRO A 18 30.62 -16.83 -6.95
N LEU A 19 30.65 -15.50 -6.81
CA LEU A 19 29.52 -14.72 -6.33
C LEU A 19 28.38 -14.94 -7.32
N LEU A 20 27.40 -15.76 -6.96
CA LEU A 20 26.15 -15.87 -7.71
C LEU A 20 25.48 -14.49 -7.64
N ALA A 21 25.72 -13.67 -8.66
CA ALA A 21 24.92 -12.51 -8.92
C ALA A 21 23.50 -13.04 -9.15
N ALA A 22 22.61 -12.86 -8.16
CA ALA A 22 21.20 -13.12 -8.34
C ALA A 22 20.75 -12.29 -9.54
N ASP A 23 20.15 -12.95 -10.51
CA ASP A 23 19.70 -12.34 -11.75
C ASP A 23 18.54 -11.40 -11.46
N GLU A 24 18.86 -10.15 -11.14
CA GLU A 24 17.91 -9.06 -10.89
C GLU A 24 17.06 -8.74 -12.14
N SER A 25 17.46 -9.27 -13.30
CA SER A 25 16.75 -9.12 -14.57
C SER A 25 15.54 -10.03 -14.70
N ALA A 26 15.51 -11.19 -14.05
CA ALA A 26 14.39 -12.14 -14.12
C ALA A 26 13.14 -11.66 -13.36
N GLU A 27 13.34 -10.91 -12.28
CA GLU A 27 12.23 -10.35 -11.48
C GLU A 27 11.55 -9.16 -12.18
N LYS A 28 12.28 -8.39 -12.97
CA LYS A 28 11.73 -7.27 -13.77
C LYS A 28 10.88 -7.71 -14.97
N GLN A 29 11.04 -8.93 -15.48
CA GLN A 29 10.31 -9.41 -16.66
C GLN A 29 8.88 -9.88 -16.38
N ASN A 30 8.50 -10.15 -15.11
CA ASN A 30 7.18 -10.64 -14.73
C ASN A 30 6.30 -9.63 -13.95
N ALA A 31 6.81 -8.43 -13.66
CA ALA A 31 5.99 -7.41 -13.00
C ALA A 31 5.03 -6.78 -14.03
N PRO A 32 3.73 -6.67 -13.71
CA PRO A 32 2.77 -5.98 -14.58
C PRO A 32 3.22 -4.55 -14.86
N ASP A 33 3.06 -4.10 -16.11
CA ASP A 33 3.36 -2.71 -16.44
C ASP A 33 2.41 -1.75 -15.72
N ARG A 34 2.82 -0.48 -15.62
CA ARG A 34 2.08 0.54 -14.87
C ARG A 34 0.66 0.75 -15.38
N GLU A 35 0.43 0.66 -16.68
CA GLU A 35 -0.90 0.83 -17.26
C GLU A 35 -1.84 -0.33 -16.88
N THR A 36 -1.32 -1.54 -16.87
CA THR A 36 -2.03 -2.74 -16.41
C THR A 36 -2.40 -2.62 -14.94
N LEU A 37 -1.47 -2.20 -14.06
CA LEU A 37 -1.74 -1.96 -12.64
C LEU A 37 -2.82 -0.89 -12.41
N ILE A 38 -2.79 0.20 -13.17
CA ILE A 38 -3.80 1.26 -13.14
C ILE A 38 -5.19 0.69 -13.46
N LYS A 39 -5.32 -0.04 -14.57
CA LYS A 39 -6.60 -0.65 -15.00
C LYS A 39 -7.12 -1.67 -13.98
N GLN A 40 -6.22 -2.48 -13.43
CA GLN A 40 -6.57 -3.44 -12.38
C GLN A 40 -7.07 -2.76 -11.12
N PHE A 41 -6.42 -1.68 -10.68
CA PHE A 41 -6.84 -0.94 -9.51
C PHE A 41 -8.19 -0.24 -9.73
N GLU A 42 -8.42 0.42 -10.86
CA GLU A 42 -9.72 0.99 -11.22
C GLU A 42 -10.83 -0.05 -11.16
N LYS A 43 -10.59 -1.22 -11.78
CA LYS A 43 -11.55 -2.32 -11.81
C LYS A 43 -11.78 -2.91 -10.42
N SER A 44 -10.75 -3.08 -9.60
CA SER A 44 -10.87 -3.67 -8.26
C SER A 44 -11.60 -2.74 -7.28
N MET A 45 -11.40 -1.43 -7.40
CA MET A 45 -11.93 -0.45 -6.45
C MET A 45 -13.30 0.10 -6.84
N SER A 46 -13.60 0.26 -8.13
CA SER A 46 -14.92 0.75 -8.55
C SER A 46 -16.01 -0.27 -8.25
N GLY A 47 -17.09 0.16 -7.58
CA GLY A 47 -18.19 -0.71 -7.11
C GLY A 47 -17.81 -1.60 -5.92
N ALA A 48 -16.66 -1.41 -5.29
CA ALA A 48 -16.27 -2.12 -4.09
C ALA A 48 -16.76 -1.42 -2.81
N THR A 49 -16.80 -2.18 -1.73
CA THR A 49 -17.01 -1.65 -0.39
C THR A 49 -15.76 -1.87 0.44
N LEU A 50 -15.23 -0.81 1.04
CA LEU A 50 -14.22 -0.92 2.09
C LEU A 50 -14.96 -1.17 3.41
N VAL A 51 -14.65 -2.27 4.07
CA VAL A 51 -15.21 -2.65 5.37
C VAL A 51 -14.08 -2.87 6.34
N GLY A 52 -14.07 -2.15 7.44
CA GLY A 52 -12.99 -2.27 8.39
C GLY A 52 -13.17 -1.46 9.64
N TYR A 53 -12.05 -1.06 10.19
CA TYR A 53 -11.97 -0.37 11.45
C TYR A 53 -10.92 0.76 11.40
N PHE A 54 -11.14 1.77 12.20
CA PHE A 54 -10.11 2.74 12.54
C PHE A 54 -9.94 2.85 14.05
N THR A 55 -8.75 3.30 14.47
CA THR A 55 -8.46 3.60 15.86
C THR A 55 -8.28 5.10 16.04
N ILE A 56 -8.44 5.56 17.26
CA ILE A 56 -8.11 6.93 17.69
C ILE A 56 -6.98 6.83 18.71
N ASN A 57 -5.87 7.51 18.46
CA ASN A 57 -4.72 7.53 19.37
C ASN A 57 -5.14 8.08 20.75
N GLY A 58 -4.63 7.46 21.81
CA GLY A 58 -5.00 7.82 23.18
C GLY A 58 -6.32 7.19 23.68
N GLN A 59 -7.03 6.45 22.82
CA GLN A 59 -8.17 5.61 23.22
C GLN A 59 -7.76 4.15 23.13
N GLU A 60 -7.69 3.47 24.26
CA GLU A 60 -7.24 2.07 24.36
C GLU A 60 -8.40 1.08 24.40
N GLY A 61 -8.10 -0.18 24.03
CA GLY A 61 -9.04 -1.29 24.04
C GLY A 61 -10.16 -1.16 23.00
N SER A 62 -11.27 -1.86 23.24
CA SER A 62 -12.42 -1.90 22.32
C SER A 62 -13.10 -0.55 22.12
N LYS A 63 -12.96 0.39 23.04
CA LYS A 63 -13.52 1.74 22.94
C LYS A 63 -12.82 2.60 21.89
N GLY A 64 -11.53 2.29 21.61
CA GLY A 64 -10.74 2.98 20.59
C GLY A 64 -10.90 2.42 19.18
N LEU A 65 -11.58 1.28 19.02
CA LEU A 65 -11.82 0.65 17.72
C LEU A 65 -13.21 1.01 17.22
N LYS A 66 -13.26 1.69 16.08
CA LYS A 66 -14.50 2.13 15.43
C LYS A 66 -14.68 1.43 14.11
N GLU A 67 -15.87 0.92 13.85
CA GLU A 67 -16.22 0.38 12.53
C GLU A 67 -16.31 1.48 11.49
N GLU A 68 -15.92 1.15 10.26
CA GLU A 68 -16.08 2.03 9.11
C GLU A 68 -16.52 1.26 7.88
N LYS A 69 -17.24 1.95 7.00
CA LYS A 69 -17.71 1.40 5.75
C LYS A 69 -17.76 2.49 4.68
N TYR A 70 -17.06 2.26 3.57
CA TYR A 70 -17.07 3.16 2.42
C TYR A 70 -17.53 2.40 1.18
N HIS A 71 -18.63 2.84 0.59
CA HIS A 71 -19.11 2.34 -0.70
C HIS A 71 -18.48 3.14 -1.83
N LEU A 72 -17.57 2.53 -2.56
CA LEU A 72 -16.86 3.16 -3.67
C LEU A 72 -17.70 3.04 -4.94
N LYS A 73 -18.39 4.11 -5.34
CA LYS A 73 -19.18 4.13 -6.57
C LYS A 73 -18.31 4.10 -7.81
N SER A 74 -17.26 4.91 -7.82
CA SER A 74 -16.27 4.90 -8.88
C SER A 74 -14.90 5.33 -8.38
N VAL A 75 -13.84 4.73 -8.95
CA VAL A 75 -12.45 5.11 -8.77
C VAL A 75 -11.84 5.22 -10.14
N LYS A 76 -11.34 6.40 -10.53
CA LYS A 76 -10.81 6.66 -11.87
C LYS A 76 -9.51 7.43 -11.83
N LYS A 77 -8.54 6.98 -12.63
CA LYS A 77 -7.30 7.71 -12.84
C LYS A 77 -7.57 9.03 -13.56
N LEU A 78 -7.06 10.13 -13.02
CA LEU A 78 -7.11 11.43 -13.68
C LEU A 78 -5.93 11.59 -14.67
N LYS A 79 -6.10 12.45 -15.66
CA LYS A 79 -5.05 12.69 -16.68
C LYS A 79 -3.80 13.36 -16.12
N ASN A 80 -3.93 14.11 -15.03
CA ASN A 80 -2.85 14.91 -14.47
C ASN A 80 -2.18 14.19 -13.30
N GLY A 81 -0.87 13.96 -13.38
CA GLY A 81 -0.03 13.42 -12.30
C GLY A 81 -0.54 12.10 -11.76
N ASP A 82 -0.39 11.91 -10.47
CA ASP A 82 -0.76 10.68 -9.76
C ASP A 82 -2.15 10.76 -9.10
N TYR A 83 -2.98 11.70 -9.53
CA TYR A 83 -4.30 11.91 -8.95
C TYR A 83 -5.35 10.98 -9.53
N TRP A 84 -6.30 10.62 -8.67
CA TRP A 84 -7.43 9.76 -8.93
C TRP A 84 -8.70 10.40 -8.39
N GLN A 85 -9.81 10.25 -9.07
CA GLN A 85 -11.11 10.67 -8.57
C GLN A 85 -11.77 9.49 -7.86
N PHE A 86 -11.94 9.59 -6.56
CA PHE A 86 -12.77 8.70 -5.76
C PHE A 86 -14.16 9.31 -5.62
N GLU A 87 -15.19 8.54 -5.94
CA GLU A 87 -16.57 8.85 -5.67
C GLU A 87 -17.11 7.78 -4.71
N TYR A 88 -17.40 8.18 -3.49
CA TYR A 88 -17.74 7.25 -2.42
C TYR A 88 -18.85 7.78 -1.53
N GLN A 89 -19.47 6.86 -0.78
CA GLN A 89 -20.46 7.12 0.25
C GLN A 89 -19.95 6.51 1.57
N HIS A 90 -19.95 7.28 2.64
CA HIS A 90 -19.55 6.81 3.97
C HIS A 90 -20.79 6.31 4.73
N GLY A 91 -20.78 5.04 5.14
CA GLY A 91 -21.93 4.38 5.75
C GLY A 91 -23.11 4.19 4.80
N GLU A 92 -24.23 3.72 5.35
CA GLU A 92 -25.44 3.40 4.55
C GLU A 92 -26.25 4.65 4.14
N ALA A 93 -26.23 5.71 4.97
CA ALA A 93 -27.03 6.91 4.78
C ALA A 93 -26.22 8.15 4.39
N GLY A 94 -24.91 8.01 4.17
CA GLY A 94 -24.03 9.13 3.84
C GLY A 94 -24.30 9.70 2.45
N GLU A 95 -24.01 10.98 2.26
CA GLU A 95 -24.00 11.59 0.94
C GLU A 95 -22.83 11.10 0.09
N THR A 96 -23.01 11.17 -1.24
CA THR A 96 -21.92 10.83 -2.16
C THR A 96 -20.91 11.97 -2.20
N THR A 97 -19.67 11.64 -1.86
CA THR A 97 -18.53 12.57 -1.86
C THR A 97 -17.61 12.25 -3.04
N LYS A 98 -17.10 13.30 -3.71
CA LYS A 98 -16.05 13.22 -4.72
C LYS A 98 -14.78 13.79 -4.14
N LEU A 99 -13.73 12.99 -4.11
CA LEU A 99 -12.45 13.38 -3.54
C LEU A 99 -11.31 13.09 -4.53
N PRO A 100 -10.51 14.08 -4.92
CA PRO A 100 -9.26 13.83 -5.62
C PRO A 100 -8.24 13.26 -4.62
N VAL A 101 -7.70 12.10 -4.93
CA VAL A 101 -6.79 11.34 -4.09
C VAL A 101 -5.49 11.09 -4.85
N GLU A 102 -4.36 11.42 -4.27
CA GLU A 102 -3.07 11.06 -4.85
C GLU A 102 -2.73 9.61 -4.50
N ILE A 103 -2.32 8.81 -5.51
CA ILE A 103 -1.88 7.42 -5.32
C ILE A 103 -0.45 7.29 -5.79
N LYS A 104 0.44 6.93 -4.87
CA LYS A 104 1.80 6.48 -5.13
C LYS A 104 1.84 4.96 -5.18
N TRP A 105 2.88 4.41 -5.79
CA TRP A 105 3.04 2.98 -5.94
C TRP A 105 4.36 2.52 -5.33
N ALA A 106 4.28 1.55 -4.46
CA ALA A 106 5.43 0.79 -3.95
C ALA A 106 5.47 -0.55 -4.69
N GLY A 107 6.25 -0.62 -5.78
CA GLY A 107 6.18 -1.76 -6.70
C GLY A 107 4.82 -1.85 -7.39
N ASP A 108 4.09 -2.92 -7.14
CA ASP A 108 2.72 -3.19 -7.60
C ASP A 108 1.63 -2.74 -6.61
N THR A 109 2.03 -2.26 -5.44
CA THR A 109 1.13 -1.91 -4.33
C THR A 109 0.75 -0.44 -4.38
N PRO A 110 -0.53 -0.09 -4.59
CA PRO A 110 -1.00 1.28 -4.54
C PRO A 110 -1.10 1.78 -3.11
N VAL A 111 -0.69 3.03 -2.90
CA VAL A 111 -0.73 3.73 -1.61
C VAL A 111 -1.45 5.05 -1.77
N ILE A 112 -2.61 5.20 -1.14
CA ILE A 112 -3.27 6.49 -0.98
C ILE A 112 -2.37 7.41 -0.17
N THR A 113 -2.14 8.62 -0.70
CA THR A 113 -1.25 9.62 -0.14
C THR A 113 -1.99 10.94 -0.02
N LEU A 114 -2.69 11.13 1.09
CA LEU A 114 -3.30 12.43 1.44
C LEU A 114 -2.31 13.23 2.27
N THR A 115 -2.17 14.52 1.98
CA THR A 115 -1.43 15.47 2.81
C THR A 115 -2.24 16.74 2.88
N ASP A 116 -2.79 17.00 4.06
CA ASP A 116 -3.63 18.17 4.39
C ASP A 116 -4.80 18.37 3.39
N VAL A 117 -5.47 17.27 3.04
CA VAL A 117 -6.58 17.28 2.10
C VAL A 117 -7.89 17.56 2.83
N LEU A 118 -8.61 18.59 2.38
CA LEU A 118 -9.95 18.88 2.89
C LEU A 118 -10.96 17.85 2.36
N VAL A 119 -11.56 17.10 3.28
CA VAL A 119 -12.67 16.19 3.02
C VAL A 119 -13.97 16.91 3.38
N PRO A 120 -14.87 17.16 2.40
CA PRO A 120 -16.12 17.86 2.64
C PRO A 120 -16.94 17.22 3.78
N GLY A 121 -17.34 18.07 4.74
CA GLY A 121 -18.12 17.63 5.90
C GLY A 121 -17.34 16.90 7.01
N ALA A 122 -16.05 16.60 6.81
CA ALA A 122 -15.26 15.82 7.77
C ALA A 122 -14.00 16.54 8.28
N GLY A 123 -13.49 17.55 7.54
CA GLY A 123 -12.28 18.29 7.94
C GLY A 123 -11.05 17.96 7.08
N THR A 124 -9.89 18.38 7.55
CA THR A 124 -8.61 18.20 6.84
C THR A 124 -7.89 16.97 7.36
N PHE A 125 -7.44 16.12 6.43
CA PHE A 125 -6.81 14.84 6.73
C PHE A 125 -5.46 14.67 6.05
N THR A 126 -4.55 14.03 6.76
CA THR A 126 -3.34 13.43 6.23
C THR A 126 -3.45 11.91 6.42
N ALA A 127 -3.21 11.13 5.36
CA ALA A 127 -3.30 9.67 5.45
C ALA A 127 -2.30 8.98 4.52
N ARG A 128 -1.90 7.78 4.92
CA ARG A 128 -1.12 6.85 4.12
C ARG A 128 -1.77 5.48 4.25
N VAL A 129 -2.41 5.01 3.18
CA VAL A 129 -3.17 3.74 3.19
C VAL A 129 -2.77 2.91 2.00
N LEU A 130 -2.17 1.76 2.24
CA LEU A 130 -1.82 0.79 1.21
C LEU A 130 -2.97 -0.18 0.96
N PHE A 131 -3.04 -0.71 -0.26
CA PHE A 131 -3.98 -1.77 -0.65
C PHE A 131 -3.19 -2.97 -1.16
N TYR A 132 -3.42 -4.13 -0.54
CA TYR A 132 -2.73 -5.36 -0.92
C TYR A 132 -3.63 -6.58 -0.72
N ARG A 133 -3.77 -7.41 -1.77
CA ARG A 133 -4.55 -8.67 -1.72
C ARG A 133 -5.95 -8.53 -1.11
N HIS A 134 -6.74 -7.56 -1.58
CA HIS A 134 -8.09 -7.25 -1.07
C HIS A 134 -8.14 -6.76 0.39
N GLU A 135 -7.02 -6.37 0.95
CA GLU A 135 -6.94 -5.73 2.26
C GLU A 135 -6.42 -4.30 2.12
N TYR A 136 -6.71 -3.47 3.12
CA TYR A 136 -6.10 -2.15 3.24
C TYR A 136 -5.64 -1.92 4.67
N ALA A 137 -4.56 -1.17 4.80
CA ALA A 137 -4.04 -0.76 6.09
C ALA A 137 -3.25 0.54 5.98
N GLY A 138 -3.27 1.32 7.06
CA GLY A 138 -2.51 2.56 7.08
C GLY A 138 -2.66 3.38 8.34
N THR A 139 -2.28 4.65 8.20
CA THR A 139 -2.41 5.66 9.25
C THR A 139 -3.18 6.85 8.72
N TRP A 140 -3.86 7.54 9.61
CA TRP A 140 -4.55 8.78 9.36
C TRP A 140 -4.35 9.77 10.49
N SER A 141 -4.45 11.06 10.20
CA SER A 141 -4.51 12.14 11.18
C SER A 141 -5.42 13.26 10.69
N ALA A 142 -6.05 13.91 11.62
CA ALA A 142 -6.75 15.19 11.50
C ALA A 142 -6.02 16.23 12.36
N SER A 143 -6.60 17.43 12.52
CA SER A 143 -5.93 18.56 13.19
C SER A 143 -5.48 18.25 14.64
N ASP A 144 -6.26 17.48 15.38
CA ASP A 144 -6.07 17.25 16.83
C ASP A 144 -6.02 15.78 17.23
N HIS A 145 -6.27 14.87 16.29
CA HIS A 145 -6.26 13.44 16.55
C HIS A 145 -5.85 12.64 15.30
N GLY A 146 -5.64 11.34 15.49
CA GLY A 146 -5.29 10.43 14.41
C GLY A 146 -5.26 9.00 14.91
N GLY A 147 -4.90 8.08 14.03
CA GLY A 147 -4.89 6.67 14.36
C GLY A 147 -4.46 5.77 13.23
N ARG A 148 -4.92 4.55 13.29
CA ARG A 148 -4.74 3.52 12.27
C ARG A 148 -6.06 3.22 11.59
N ILE A 149 -5.99 2.75 10.36
CA ILE A 149 -7.14 2.33 9.56
C ILE A 149 -6.78 1.00 8.90
N PHE A 150 -7.68 0.04 8.90
CA PHE A 150 -7.45 -1.27 8.27
C PHE A 150 -8.75 -2.01 8.01
N GLY A 151 -8.74 -2.86 7.00
CA GLY A 151 -9.93 -3.64 6.64
C GLY A 151 -9.78 -4.39 5.33
N LYS A 152 -10.93 -4.68 4.72
CA LYS A 152 -11.04 -5.46 3.49
C LYS A 152 -11.75 -4.68 2.39
N VAL A 153 -11.35 -4.98 1.15
CA VAL A 153 -12.02 -4.55 -0.06
C VAL A 153 -12.97 -5.67 -0.50
N VAL A 154 -14.27 -5.46 -0.43
CA VAL A 154 -15.31 -6.45 -0.73
C VAL A 154 -16.03 -6.06 -2.01
N LYS A 155 -16.14 -6.98 -2.96
CA LYS A 155 -16.99 -6.81 -4.16
C LYS A 155 -18.41 -7.29 -3.89
N GLN A 156 -19.40 -6.63 -4.49
CA GLN A 156 -20.81 -7.02 -4.33
C GLN A 156 -21.10 -8.45 -4.84
N ASP A 157 -20.30 -8.96 -5.79
CA ASP A 157 -20.47 -10.31 -6.35
C ASP A 157 -20.02 -11.42 -5.40
N GLU A 158 -19.29 -11.11 -4.33
CA GLU A 158 -18.79 -12.08 -3.33
C GLU A 158 -19.71 -12.23 -2.12
N GLN A 159 -20.88 -11.58 -2.11
CA GLN A 159 -21.86 -11.63 -1.02
C GLN A 159 -23.05 -12.58 -1.29
N LYS A 160 -22.89 -13.53 -2.22
CA LYS A 160 -23.90 -14.58 -2.47
C LYS A 160 -23.52 -15.90 -1.82
#